data_e2517e789b2a9131b1d2d8414e23d5bf
#
_entry.id   e2517e789b2a9131b1d2d8414e23d5bf
#
_cell.length_a   1.000
_cell.length_b   1.000
_cell.length_c   1.000
_cell.angle_alpha   90.00
_cell.angle_beta   90.00
_cell.angle_gamma   90.00
#
_symmetry.space_group_name_H-M   'P 1'
#
loop_
_entity.id
_entity.type
_entity.pdbx_description
1 polymer ?
#
loop_
_entity_poly.entity_id
_entity_poly.type
_entity_poly.pdbx_seq_one_letter_code
_entity_poly.pdbx_strand_id
1 'polypeptide(L)'
;MITIQNADRALKDYYLEAVTAQLNDGISPFFSAIEKNADNVFGKDVKIAVVRGASGNVMAGAEDADLPEAYKNRYLDITVPLKNIYGTIEISDKALRASRDSSGAFVNLVNAEMDGLILSARHNFQRMLFGDGTGALCTIASKVSGSTYKVDIVKDYFAGMYVDINDYGSGVANDCAGLYITSVDKAAKTVTFNRAFKEIVTNGKIYPHGSKNGELTGLGAIFDGEYLYGYKKSEESYFSPYKLDAENSLTEDKLLEVLDYMEENFNSRINMIVCSYKTRRMIAALIANNRRIVNSTDARTGVGFVSVNDVPVYADKFCPDDRILFLNTDDFCLSQLCDWEWLEDESGKILKQTSGKAAYTATLVKYVELICKKPCGQAMLYNFSAGGGNGSGGEDEG
;
A
#
# COMPACT_ATOMS: atom_id res chain seq x y z
N MET A 1 -30.54 -23.25 -19.54
CA MET A 1 -29.26 -23.70 -20.15
C MET A 1 -28.27 -22.56 -19.97
N ILE A 2 -27.17 -22.76 -19.26
CA ILE A 2 -26.13 -21.72 -19.07
C ILE A 2 -25.30 -21.66 -20.33
N THR A 3 -25.31 -20.52 -20.99
CA THR A 3 -24.46 -20.24 -22.16
C THR A 3 -23.30 -19.33 -21.72
N ILE A 4 -22.25 -19.23 -22.54
CA ILE A 4 -21.14 -18.28 -22.32
C ILE A 4 -21.68 -16.85 -22.20
N GLN A 5 -22.71 -16.50 -23.00
CA GLN A 5 -23.36 -15.19 -22.91
C GLN A 5 -24.06 -14.95 -21.59
N ASN A 6 -24.68 -15.98 -20.98
CA ASN A 6 -25.30 -15.86 -19.66
C ASN A 6 -24.25 -15.76 -18.55
N ALA A 7 -23.13 -16.47 -18.68
CA ALA A 7 -22.00 -16.36 -17.76
C ALA A 7 -21.33 -14.98 -17.86
N ASP A 8 -21.16 -14.48 -19.07
CA ASP A 8 -20.63 -13.15 -19.36
C ASP A 8 -21.51 -12.04 -18.76
N ARG A 9 -22.83 -12.15 -18.98
CA ARG A 9 -23.81 -11.23 -18.39
C ARG A 9 -23.81 -11.31 -16.86
N ALA A 10 -23.73 -12.49 -16.28
CA ALA A 10 -23.67 -12.65 -14.82
C ALA A 10 -22.43 -11.97 -14.24
N LEU A 11 -21.26 -12.10 -14.87
CA LEU A 11 -20.04 -11.39 -14.45
C LEU A 11 -20.19 -9.87 -14.59
N LYS A 12 -20.85 -9.41 -15.64
CA LYS A 12 -21.00 -8.00 -15.94
C LYS A 12 -22.05 -7.30 -15.05
N ASP A 13 -23.24 -7.88 -14.95
CA ASP A 13 -24.39 -7.22 -14.34
C ASP A 13 -24.53 -7.53 -12.83
N TYR A 14 -24.09 -8.70 -12.39
CA TYR A 14 -24.32 -9.15 -11.02
C TYR A 14 -23.07 -9.10 -10.13
N TYR A 15 -21.90 -9.43 -10.71
CA TYR A 15 -20.68 -9.52 -9.91
C TYR A 15 -19.86 -8.23 -9.87
N LEU A 16 -19.94 -7.36 -10.88
CA LEU A 16 -19.05 -6.19 -10.93
C LEU A 16 -19.31 -5.23 -9.77
N GLU A 17 -20.55 -4.85 -9.51
CA GLU A 17 -20.87 -3.94 -8.40
C GLU A 17 -20.53 -4.55 -7.03
N ALA A 18 -20.90 -5.82 -6.83
CA ALA A 18 -20.61 -6.54 -5.58
C ALA A 18 -19.10 -6.72 -5.38
N VAL A 19 -18.35 -7.04 -6.46
CA VAL A 19 -16.89 -7.21 -6.45
C VAL A 19 -16.19 -5.87 -6.18
N THR A 20 -16.60 -4.81 -6.88
CA THR A 20 -16.00 -3.46 -6.69
C THR A 20 -16.27 -2.95 -5.27
N ALA A 21 -17.48 -3.13 -4.76
CA ALA A 21 -17.79 -2.78 -3.37
C ALA A 21 -16.94 -3.59 -2.39
N GLN A 22 -16.85 -4.91 -2.55
CA GLN A 22 -16.02 -5.77 -1.71
C GLN A 22 -14.53 -5.47 -1.84
N LEU A 23 -14.04 -5.13 -3.03
CA LEU A 23 -12.64 -4.77 -3.25
C LEU A 23 -12.26 -3.44 -2.56
N ASN A 24 -13.18 -2.49 -2.53
CA ASN A 24 -12.97 -1.19 -1.91
C ASN A 24 -13.30 -1.15 -0.41
N ASP A 25 -14.09 -2.12 0.09
CA ASP A 25 -14.48 -2.21 1.50
C ASP A 25 -13.38 -2.86 2.34
N GLY A 26 -13.06 -2.25 3.47
CA GLY A 26 -12.12 -2.78 4.45
C GLY A 26 -10.68 -2.96 3.95
N ILE A 27 -10.24 -2.21 2.92
CA ILE A 27 -8.84 -2.23 2.46
C ILE A 27 -7.95 -1.70 3.60
N SER A 28 -8.02 -0.42 3.89
CA SER A 28 -7.32 0.17 5.03
C SER A 28 -8.00 1.47 5.43
N PRO A 29 -7.88 1.92 6.70
CA PRO A 29 -8.36 3.22 7.11
C PRO A 29 -7.77 4.36 6.27
N PHE A 30 -6.49 4.27 5.90
CA PHE A 30 -5.82 5.23 5.02
C PHE A 30 -6.51 5.32 3.65
N PHE A 31 -6.77 4.17 3.00
CA PHE A 31 -7.47 4.14 1.72
C PHE A 31 -8.87 4.76 1.77
N SER A 32 -9.57 4.57 2.89
CA SER A 32 -10.92 5.11 3.08
C SER A 32 -10.94 6.62 3.32
N ALA A 33 -9.83 7.19 3.77
CA ALA A 33 -9.70 8.61 4.10
C ALA A 33 -9.21 9.47 2.92
N ILE A 34 -8.56 8.88 1.92
CA ILE A 34 -8.01 9.63 0.79
C ILE A 34 -9.04 9.86 -0.32
N GLU A 35 -8.89 10.99 -1.00
CA GLU A 35 -9.71 11.34 -2.16
C GLU A 35 -9.42 10.42 -3.36
N LYS A 36 -10.46 10.07 -4.11
CA LYS A 36 -10.36 9.31 -5.36
C LYS A 36 -10.92 10.18 -6.49
N ASN A 37 -10.12 10.49 -7.49
CA ASN A 37 -10.60 11.26 -8.63
C ASN A 37 -9.90 10.86 -9.94
N ALA A 38 -10.50 11.30 -11.05
CA ALA A 38 -9.97 11.12 -12.40
C ALA A 38 -9.56 12.45 -13.06
N ASP A 39 -9.77 13.59 -12.38
CA ASP A 39 -9.65 14.93 -12.99
C ASP A 39 -8.21 15.27 -13.41
N ASN A 40 -7.22 14.68 -12.74
CA ASN A 40 -5.81 14.92 -12.98
C ASN A 40 -5.18 13.89 -13.94
N VAL A 41 -5.99 13.05 -14.57
CA VAL A 41 -5.53 12.00 -15.49
C VAL A 41 -5.60 12.50 -16.93
N PHE A 42 -4.46 12.56 -17.59
CA PHE A 42 -4.33 12.98 -18.99
C PHE A 42 -3.71 11.85 -19.83
N GLY A 43 -4.55 11.08 -20.48
CA GLY A 43 -4.14 9.88 -21.20
C GLY A 43 -3.64 8.79 -20.24
N LYS A 44 -2.35 8.48 -20.28
CA LYS A 44 -1.72 7.47 -19.41
C LYS A 44 -1.00 8.05 -18.19
N ASP A 45 -0.94 9.37 -18.07
CA ASP A 45 -0.17 10.06 -17.04
C ASP A 45 -1.08 10.89 -16.14
N VAL A 46 -0.71 10.97 -14.87
CA VAL A 46 -1.25 11.93 -13.90
C VAL A 46 -0.40 13.19 -13.97
N LYS A 47 -1.04 14.37 -14.05
CA LYS A 47 -0.34 15.66 -14.05
C LYS A 47 -0.96 16.60 -13.04
N ILE A 48 -0.17 17.03 -12.07
CA ILE A 48 -0.60 17.92 -10.97
C ILE A 48 0.45 19.01 -10.80
N ALA A 49 0.02 20.27 -10.87
CA ALA A 49 0.84 21.41 -10.49
C ALA A 49 0.65 21.68 -8.99
N VAL A 50 1.73 21.64 -8.21
CA VAL A 50 1.72 21.94 -6.79
C VAL A 50 2.44 23.26 -6.51
N VAL A 51 1.97 24.02 -5.54
CA VAL A 51 2.58 25.29 -5.15
C VAL A 51 3.74 24.99 -4.20
N ARG A 52 4.98 25.21 -4.66
CA ARG A 52 6.19 25.06 -3.84
C ARG A 52 6.31 26.17 -2.79
N GLY A 53 5.90 27.38 -3.13
CA GLY A 53 5.99 28.53 -2.25
C GLY A 53 5.08 29.68 -2.72
N ALA A 54 4.47 30.34 -1.75
CA ALA A 54 3.69 31.53 -2.00
C ALA A 54 4.61 32.73 -2.29
N SER A 55 4.09 33.67 -3.07
CA SER A 55 4.86 34.84 -3.54
C SER A 55 5.17 35.88 -2.47
N GLY A 56 4.52 35.81 -1.29
CA GLY A 56 4.74 36.79 -0.21
C GLY A 56 4.30 38.22 -0.57
N ASN A 57 3.35 38.39 -1.47
CA ASN A 57 2.92 39.69 -2.00
C ASN A 57 2.06 40.51 -1.03
N VAL A 58 1.91 40.09 0.20
CA VAL A 58 1.13 40.81 1.23
C VAL A 58 2.08 41.60 2.10
N MET A 59 1.93 42.92 2.10
CA MET A 59 2.70 43.83 2.94
C MET A 59 1.79 44.89 3.56
N ALA A 60 2.19 45.38 4.69
CA ALA A 60 1.59 46.60 5.30
C ALA A 60 2.37 47.80 4.77
N GLY A 61 1.67 48.84 4.39
CA GLY A 61 2.24 50.11 3.92
C GLY A 61 1.58 51.32 4.54
N ALA A 62 2.18 52.51 4.38
CA ALA A 62 1.56 53.78 4.73
C ALA A 62 0.45 54.12 3.71
N GLU A 63 -0.44 55.08 4.05
CA GLU A 63 -1.59 55.46 3.19
C GLU A 63 -1.16 56.00 1.84
N ASP A 64 0.04 56.60 1.74
CA ASP A 64 0.64 57.22 0.60
C ASP A 64 1.80 56.37 -0.03
N ALA A 65 2.01 55.16 0.44
CA ALA A 65 3.06 54.28 -0.08
C ALA A 65 2.69 53.63 -1.42
N ASP A 66 3.70 53.33 -2.22
CA ASP A 66 3.53 52.56 -3.44
C ASP A 66 2.96 51.15 -3.14
N LEU A 67 2.09 50.68 -4.04
CA LEU A 67 1.55 49.32 -3.92
C LEU A 67 2.65 48.27 -4.16
N PRO A 68 2.56 47.09 -3.51
CA PRO A 68 3.55 46.02 -3.67
C PRO A 68 3.58 45.52 -5.12
N GLU A 69 4.77 45.18 -5.61
CA GLU A 69 4.92 44.55 -6.91
C GLU A 69 4.34 43.10 -6.84
N ALA A 70 3.72 42.68 -7.95
CA ALA A 70 3.18 41.34 -8.05
C ALA A 70 4.29 40.34 -8.39
N TYR A 71 4.63 39.46 -7.42
CA TYR A 71 5.53 38.34 -7.67
C TYR A 71 4.74 37.07 -7.97
N LYS A 72 5.36 36.14 -8.71
CA LYS A 72 4.71 34.87 -9.11
C LYS A 72 4.93 33.80 -8.06
N ASN A 73 3.92 32.99 -7.82
CA ASN A 73 4.07 31.74 -7.07
C ASN A 73 5.02 30.79 -7.82
N ARG A 74 5.73 29.96 -7.07
CA ARG A 74 6.58 28.91 -7.65
C ARG A 74 5.77 27.60 -7.68
N TYR A 75 5.69 27.02 -8.86
CA TYR A 75 5.00 25.75 -9.09
C TYR A 75 6.01 24.64 -9.38
N LEU A 76 5.66 23.42 -8.97
CA LEU A 76 6.32 22.19 -9.36
C LEU A 76 5.30 21.29 -10.03
N ASP A 77 5.69 20.67 -11.12
CA ASP A 77 4.83 19.77 -11.88
C ASP A 77 5.12 18.31 -11.52
N ILE A 78 4.15 17.65 -10.93
CA ILE A 78 4.17 16.20 -10.70
C ILE A 78 3.61 15.53 -11.94
N THR A 79 4.41 14.74 -12.64
CA THR A 79 3.97 13.92 -13.78
C THR A 79 4.39 12.48 -13.54
N VAL A 80 3.42 11.58 -13.41
CA VAL A 80 3.65 10.16 -13.10
C VAL A 80 2.75 9.28 -13.97
N PRO A 81 3.26 8.19 -14.54
CA PRO A 81 2.43 7.25 -15.29
C PRO A 81 1.51 6.47 -14.35
N LEU A 82 0.26 6.25 -14.78
CA LEU A 82 -0.64 5.33 -14.10
C LEU A 82 -0.07 3.92 -14.08
N LYS A 83 -0.29 3.22 -12.99
CA LYS A 83 0.04 1.80 -12.83
C LYS A 83 -1.15 0.94 -13.23
N ASN A 84 -0.84 -0.20 -13.84
CA ASN A 84 -1.82 -1.16 -14.31
C ASN A 84 -1.92 -2.31 -13.32
N ILE A 85 -3.07 -2.48 -12.70
CA ILE A 85 -3.31 -3.59 -11.77
C ILE A 85 -4.27 -4.56 -12.45
N TYR A 86 -3.88 -5.82 -12.53
CA TYR A 86 -4.64 -6.88 -13.18
C TYR A 86 -4.95 -8.01 -12.21
N GLY A 87 -6.17 -8.54 -12.30
CA GLY A 87 -6.57 -9.76 -11.64
C GLY A 87 -7.29 -10.67 -12.65
N THR A 88 -6.85 -11.93 -12.80
CA THR A 88 -7.38 -12.82 -13.83
C THR A 88 -7.92 -14.10 -13.20
N ILE A 89 -9.11 -14.52 -13.65
CA ILE A 89 -9.67 -15.83 -13.38
C ILE A 89 -9.63 -16.69 -14.67
N GLU A 90 -9.39 -17.98 -14.52
CA GLU A 90 -9.41 -18.95 -15.63
C GLU A 90 -10.43 -20.06 -15.33
N ILE A 91 -11.33 -20.32 -16.27
CA ILE A 91 -12.35 -21.36 -16.15
C ILE A 91 -12.17 -22.33 -17.30
N SER A 92 -11.98 -23.63 -17.00
CA SER A 92 -11.83 -24.65 -18.04
C SER A 92 -13.15 -24.90 -18.77
N ASP A 93 -13.09 -25.13 -20.09
CA ASP A 93 -14.25 -25.49 -20.93
C ASP A 93 -14.95 -26.75 -20.41
N LYS A 94 -14.18 -27.72 -19.89
CA LYS A 94 -14.73 -28.93 -19.27
C LYS A 94 -15.57 -28.61 -18.02
N ALA A 95 -15.11 -27.73 -17.15
CA ALA A 95 -15.86 -27.30 -15.97
C ALA A 95 -17.12 -26.53 -16.35
N LEU A 96 -17.00 -25.65 -17.36
CA LEU A 96 -18.14 -24.91 -17.91
C LEU A 96 -19.21 -25.83 -18.50
N ARG A 97 -18.81 -26.88 -19.24
CA ARG A 97 -19.73 -27.87 -19.81
C ARG A 97 -20.34 -28.79 -18.75
N ALA A 98 -19.54 -29.23 -17.78
CA ALA A 98 -20.02 -30.09 -16.69
C ALA A 98 -21.05 -29.37 -15.80
N SER A 99 -20.99 -28.05 -15.71
CA SER A 99 -21.94 -27.24 -14.93
C SER A 99 -23.22 -26.84 -15.70
N ARG A 100 -23.32 -27.19 -17.00
CA ARG A 100 -24.51 -26.84 -17.82
C ARG A 100 -25.81 -27.43 -17.29
N ASP A 101 -25.77 -28.63 -16.73
CA ASP A 101 -26.91 -29.34 -16.21
C ASP A 101 -27.27 -28.99 -14.74
N SER A 102 -26.36 -28.22 -14.09
CA SER A 102 -26.54 -27.76 -12.71
C SER A 102 -26.13 -26.30 -12.57
N SER A 103 -27.13 -25.42 -12.62
CA SER A 103 -26.89 -23.97 -12.43
C SER A 103 -26.19 -23.66 -11.10
N GLY A 104 -26.49 -24.41 -10.05
CA GLY A 104 -25.86 -24.24 -8.74
C GLY A 104 -24.35 -24.56 -8.72
N ALA A 105 -23.92 -25.61 -9.44
CA ALA A 105 -22.51 -25.99 -9.50
C ALA A 105 -21.66 -24.95 -10.24
N PHE A 106 -22.20 -24.36 -11.32
CA PHE A 106 -21.50 -23.29 -12.06
C PHE A 106 -21.37 -22.03 -11.21
N VAL A 107 -22.46 -21.57 -10.59
CA VAL A 107 -22.46 -20.38 -9.73
C VAL A 107 -21.48 -20.57 -8.57
N ASN A 108 -21.45 -21.74 -7.95
CA ASN A 108 -20.51 -22.03 -6.86
C ASN A 108 -19.03 -21.99 -7.31
N LEU A 109 -18.73 -22.53 -8.51
CA LEU A 109 -17.37 -22.49 -9.05
C LEU A 109 -16.93 -21.05 -9.34
N VAL A 110 -17.78 -20.27 -10.03
CA VAL A 110 -17.47 -18.86 -10.35
C VAL A 110 -17.34 -18.05 -9.07
N ASN A 111 -18.21 -18.25 -8.08
CA ASN A 111 -18.11 -17.57 -6.80
C ASN A 111 -16.78 -17.86 -6.09
N ALA A 112 -16.37 -19.13 -6.05
CA ALA A 112 -15.11 -19.51 -5.40
C ALA A 112 -13.87 -18.85 -6.06
N GLU A 113 -13.84 -18.80 -7.40
CA GLU A 113 -12.77 -18.12 -8.14
C GLU A 113 -12.81 -16.60 -7.92
N MET A 114 -14.00 -16.02 -7.89
CA MET A 114 -14.20 -14.59 -7.61
C MET A 114 -13.80 -14.21 -6.19
N ASP A 115 -14.18 -14.99 -5.18
CA ASP A 115 -13.80 -14.76 -3.79
C ASP A 115 -12.26 -14.83 -3.64
N GLY A 116 -11.62 -15.78 -4.30
CA GLY A 116 -10.16 -15.89 -4.35
C GLY A 116 -9.50 -14.67 -5.01
N LEU A 117 -10.05 -14.19 -6.12
CA LEU A 117 -9.57 -12.99 -6.82
C LEU A 117 -9.70 -11.75 -5.94
N ILE A 118 -10.86 -11.54 -5.31
CA ILE A 118 -11.14 -10.41 -4.42
C ILE A 118 -10.15 -10.41 -3.25
N LEU A 119 -9.96 -11.56 -2.61
CA LEU A 119 -9.04 -11.69 -1.47
C LEU A 119 -7.60 -11.32 -1.88
N SER A 120 -7.13 -11.85 -3.02
CA SER A 120 -5.80 -11.57 -3.56
C SER A 120 -5.63 -10.12 -3.98
N ALA A 121 -6.62 -9.55 -4.66
CA ALA A 121 -6.58 -8.16 -5.12
C ALA A 121 -6.57 -7.18 -3.95
N ARG A 122 -7.42 -7.39 -2.94
CA ARG A 122 -7.43 -6.58 -1.69
C ARG A 122 -6.09 -6.65 -0.97
N HIS A 123 -5.55 -7.86 -0.79
CA HIS A 123 -4.27 -8.05 -0.13
C HIS A 123 -3.14 -7.30 -0.84
N ASN A 124 -3.02 -7.49 -2.15
CA ASN A 124 -1.97 -6.87 -2.94
C ASN A 124 -2.15 -5.35 -3.03
N PHE A 125 -3.37 -4.86 -3.25
CA PHE A 125 -3.63 -3.43 -3.33
C PHE A 125 -3.33 -2.72 -2.00
N GLN A 126 -3.77 -3.27 -0.88
CA GLN A 126 -3.46 -2.74 0.45
C GLN A 126 -1.96 -2.73 0.74
N ARG A 127 -1.24 -3.80 0.35
CA ARG A 127 0.22 -3.87 0.46
C ARG A 127 0.90 -2.79 -0.39
N MET A 128 0.46 -2.60 -1.64
CA MET A 128 1.00 -1.60 -2.56
C MET A 128 0.89 -0.17 -2.02
N LEU A 129 -0.17 0.17 -1.27
CA LEU A 129 -0.32 1.48 -0.63
C LEU A 129 0.80 1.78 0.38
N PHE A 130 1.40 0.76 0.99
CA PHE A 130 2.53 0.88 1.91
C PHE A 130 3.88 0.58 1.25
N GLY A 131 3.88 0.15 -0.02
CA GLY A 131 5.06 -0.20 -0.78
C GLY A 131 5.88 1.00 -1.26
N ASP A 132 7.05 0.69 -1.82
CA ASP A 132 7.99 1.66 -2.39
C ASP A 132 7.88 1.80 -3.93
N GLY A 133 6.92 1.10 -4.55
CA GLY A 133 6.71 1.05 -5.99
C GLY A 133 7.57 0.03 -6.72
N THR A 134 8.59 -0.54 -6.08
CA THR A 134 9.43 -1.59 -6.67
C THR A 134 8.73 -2.94 -6.75
N GLY A 135 7.77 -3.19 -5.85
CA GLY A 135 7.07 -4.47 -5.70
C GLY A 135 7.85 -5.52 -4.89
N ALA A 136 8.97 -5.16 -4.29
CA ALA A 136 9.74 -6.07 -3.46
C ALA A 136 8.95 -6.47 -2.19
N LEU A 137 8.73 -7.77 -2.00
CA LEU A 137 8.02 -8.33 -0.84
C LEU A 137 8.95 -8.55 0.34
N CYS A 138 10.12 -9.10 0.05
CA CYS A 138 11.13 -9.42 1.05
C CYS A 138 12.48 -9.74 0.38
N THR A 139 13.52 -9.85 1.20
CA THR A 139 14.87 -10.25 0.79
C THR A 139 15.19 -11.64 1.33
N ILE A 140 15.81 -12.47 0.51
CA ILE A 140 16.29 -13.80 0.90
C ILE A 140 17.58 -13.65 1.69
N ALA A 141 17.54 -14.03 2.97
CA ALA A 141 18.71 -13.98 3.84
C ALA A 141 19.64 -15.19 3.65
N SER A 142 19.07 -16.41 3.61
CA SER A 142 19.83 -17.65 3.45
C SER A 142 18.95 -18.80 3.01
N LYS A 143 19.57 -19.86 2.48
CA LYS A 143 18.90 -21.15 2.23
C LYS A 143 18.90 -21.97 3.52
N VAL A 144 17.75 -22.53 3.88
CA VAL A 144 17.62 -23.42 5.05
C VAL A 144 17.79 -24.88 4.63
N SER A 145 16.94 -25.37 3.73
CA SER A 145 17.02 -26.73 3.20
C SER A 145 16.14 -26.89 1.96
N GLY A 146 16.55 -27.73 1.00
CA GLY A 146 15.73 -28.02 -0.19
C GLY A 146 15.22 -26.77 -0.89
N SER A 147 13.90 -26.53 -0.84
CA SER A 147 13.23 -25.35 -1.41
C SER A 147 12.80 -24.32 -0.35
N THR A 148 13.30 -24.42 0.89
CA THR A 148 12.98 -23.53 2.00
C THR A 148 14.09 -22.51 2.22
N TYR A 149 13.70 -21.23 2.31
CA TYR A 149 14.60 -20.09 2.45
C TYR A 149 14.18 -19.20 3.60
N LYS A 150 15.18 -18.66 4.32
CA LYS A 150 14.99 -17.66 5.35
C LYS A 150 14.87 -16.26 4.72
N VAL A 151 13.93 -15.46 5.21
CA VAL A 151 13.62 -14.13 4.69
C VAL A 151 13.52 -13.12 5.82
N ASP A 152 13.63 -11.84 5.49
CA ASP A 152 13.53 -10.72 6.43
C ASP A 152 12.08 -10.43 6.86
N ILE A 153 11.14 -10.40 5.91
CA ILE A 153 9.73 -10.07 6.10
C ILE A 153 8.85 -11.27 5.69
N VAL A 154 7.75 -11.52 6.44
CA VAL A 154 6.83 -12.65 6.19
C VAL A 154 5.35 -12.25 6.19
N LYS A 155 5.03 -10.95 6.22
CA LYS A 155 3.64 -10.46 6.30
C LYS A 155 3.03 -10.09 4.94
N ASP A 156 3.85 -9.91 3.93
CA ASP A 156 3.46 -9.32 2.64
C ASP A 156 3.05 -10.36 1.60
N TYR A 157 3.13 -11.67 1.93
CA TYR A 157 2.77 -12.77 1.05
C TYR A 157 2.14 -13.94 1.80
N PHE A 158 1.55 -14.85 1.06
CA PHE A 158 0.84 -16.03 1.59
C PHE A 158 1.08 -17.26 0.72
N ALA A 159 0.78 -18.44 1.26
CA ALA A 159 0.81 -19.69 0.49
C ALA A 159 -0.23 -19.63 -0.65
N GLY A 160 0.17 -20.03 -1.84
CA GLY A 160 -0.65 -19.92 -3.04
C GLY A 160 -0.23 -18.83 -4.00
N MET A 161 0.62 -17.90 -3.57
CA MET A 161 1.06 -16.76 -4.39
C MET A 161 2.14 -17.17 -5.37
N TYR A 162 2.05 -16.66 -6.62
CA TYR A 162 3.11 -16.76 -7.63
C TYR A 162 4.07 -15.59 -7.50
N VAL A 163 5.38 -15.89 -7.52
CA VAL A 163 6.43 -14.92 -7.30
C VAL A 163 7.62 -15.13 -8.22
N ASP A 164 8.40 -14.06 -8.39
CA ASP A 164 9.69 -14.06 -9.07
C ASP A 164 10.79 -13.67 -8.08
N ILE A 165 12.00 -14.20 -8.27
CA ILE A 165 13.18 -13.75 -7.52
C ILE A 165 14.09 -13.02 -8.49
N ASN A 166 14.45 -11.80 -8.13
CA ASN A 166 15.31 -10.91 -8.91
C ASN A 166 16.35 -10.23 -7.99
N ASP A 167 17.19 -9.40 -8.59
CA ASP A 167 18.19 -8.56 -7.90
C ASP A 167 19.26 -9.34 -7.12
N TYR A 168 19.57 -10.56 -7.58
CA TYR A 168 20.72 -11.33 -7.14
C TYR A 168 21.87 -11.14 -8.13
N GLY A 169 23.12 -11.37 -7.68
CA GLY A 169 24.33 -11.19 -8.51
C GLY A 169 24.29 -11.90 -9.84
N SER A 170 25.07 -11.45 -10.80
CA SER A 170 25.10 -11.94 -12.18
C SER A 170 25.32 -13.45 -12.27
N GLY A 171 24.43 -14.18 -13.00
CA GLY A 171 24.62 -15.58 -13.38
C GLY A 171 23.45 -16.51 -13.10
N VAL A 172 22.37 -16.04 -12.50
CA VAL A 172 21.21 -16.91 -12.22
C VAL A 172 20.26 -16.93 -13.41
N ALA A 173 20.02 -18.15 -13.91
CA ALA A 173 19.19 -18.42 -15.06
C ALA A 173 17.68 -18.24 -14.75
N ASN A 174 16.87 -18.27 -15.80
CA ASN A 174 15.40 -18.17 -15.88
C ASN A 174 14.58 -19.05 -14.91
N ASP A 175 15.23 -19.77 -13.99
CA ASP A 175 14.58 -20.71 -13.06
C ASP A 175 13.88 -20.03 -11.87
N CYS A 176 14.05 -18.72 -11.72
CA CYS A 176 13.52 -17.95 -10.59
C CYS A 176 12.23 -17.19 -10.89
N ALA A 177 11.63 -17.40 -12.06
CA ALA A 177 10.36 -16.80 -12.44
C ALA A 177 9.19 -17.78 -12.29
N GLY A 178 8.01 -17.27 -11.93
CA GLY A 178 6.78 -18.04 -11.78
C GLY A 178 6.85 -19.14 -10.73
N LEU A 179 7.51 -18.87 -9.62
CA LEU A 179 7.57 -19.77 -8.48
C LEU A 179 6.27 -19.73 -7.71
N TYR A 180 5.88 -20.87 -7.15
CA TYR A 180 4.69 -20.98 -6.32
C TYR A 180 5.09 -21.17 -4.86
N ILE A 181 4.56 -20.31 -3.97
CA ILE A 181 4.78 -20.44 -2.53
C ILE A 181 3.91 -21.56 -2.00
N THR A 182 4.52 -22.63 -1.49
CA THR A 182 3.79 -23.77 -0.93
C THR A 182 3.47 -23.58 0.55
N SER A 183 4.37 -22.95 1.31
CA SER A 183 4.13 -22.63 2.72
C SER A 183 4.93 -21.45 3.20
N VAL A 184 4.42 -20.77 4.23
CA VAL A 184 5.05 -19.65 4.92
C VAL A 184 5.04 -19.95 6.41
N ASP A 185 6.21 -19.99 7.04
CA ASP A 185 6.35 -20.04 8.50
C ASP A 185 6.71 -18.65 9.02
N LYS A 186 5.75 -18.02 9.68
CA LYS A 186 5.90 -16.65 10.22
C LYS A 186 6.81 -16.61 11.45
N ALA A 187 6.89 -17.69 12.23
CA ALA A 187 7.71 -17.75 13.44
C ALA A 187 9.18 -17.95 13.09
N ALA A 188 9.47 -18.90 12.20
CA ALA A 188 10.83 -19.17 11.72
C ALA A 188 11.32 -18.15 10.68
N LYS A 189 10.43 -17.29 10.16
CA LYS A 189 10.66 -16.39 9.03
C LYS A 189 11.18 -17.14 7.80
N THR A 190 10.47 -18.20 7.41
CA THR A 190 10.84 -19.00 6.24
C THR A 190 9.73 -19.09 5.22
N VAL A 191 10.13 -19.20 3.96
CA VAL A 191 9.25 -19.44 2.83
C VAL A 191 9.71 -20.69 2.08
N THR A 192 8.76 -21.53 1.68
CA THR A 192 9.02 -22.75 0.91
C THR A 192 8.37 -22.59 -0.46
N PHE A 193 9.16 -22.86 -1.52
CA PHE A 193 8.70 -22.81 -2.90
C PHE A 193 8.42 -24.21 -3.45
N ASN A 194 7.71 -24.30 -4.56
CA ASN A 194 7.41 -25.54 -5.26
C ASN A 194 8.64 -26.25 -5.85
N ARG A 195 9.77 -25.55 -6.00
CA ARG A 195 11.04 -26.09 -6.48
C ARG A 195 12.23 -25.42 -5.78
N ALA A 196 13.34 -26.13 -5.70
CA ALA A 196 14.60 -25.59 -5.22
C ALA A 196 15.34 -24.90 -6.35
N PHE A 197 16.11 -23.86 -6.03
CA PHE A 197 17.03 -23.22 -6.96
C PHE A 197 18.36 -23.97 -6.98
N LYS A 198 19.00 -24.01 -8.15
CA LYS A 198 20.34 -24.60 -8.30
C LYS A 198 21.40 -23.77 -7.58
N GLU A 199 21.23 -22.46 -7.53
CA GLU A 199 22.17 -21.50 -6.94
C GLU A 199 21.61 -20.85 -5.68
N ILE A 200 22.53 -20.35 -4.83
CA ILE A 200 22.14 -19.62 -3.62
C ILE A 200 21.85 -18.18 -4.02
N VAL A 201 20.58 -17.82 -4.02
CA VAL A 201 20.09 -16.47 -4.33
C VAL A 201 20.06 -15.57 -3.08
N THR A 202 21.15 -15.58 -2.31
CA THR A 202 21.28 -14.72 -1.12
C THR A 202 21.24 -13.24 -1.55
N ASN A 203 20.51 -12.42 -0.80
CA ASN A 203 20.19 -11.03 -1.12
C ASN A 203 19.27 -10.83 -2.33
N GLY A 204 18.79 -11.90 -2.95
CA GLY A 204 17.75 -11.81 -3.97
C GLY A 204 16.44 -11.30 -3.36
N LYS A 205 15.73 -10.44 -4.07
CA LYS A 205 14.43 -9.93 -3.66
C LYS A 205 13.30 -10.74 -4.32
N ILE A 206 12.28 -11.01 -3.54
CA ILE A 206 11.07 -11.70 -3.99
C ILE A 206 10.04 -10.65 -4.42
N TYR A 207 9.45 -10.84 -5.60
CA TYR A 207 8.43 -9.99 -6.19
C TYR A 207 7.17 -10.80 -6.52
N PRO A 208 5.96 -10.23 -6.50
CA PRO A 208 4.82 -10.87 -7.16
C PRO A 208 5.15 -11.08 -8.64
N HIS A 209 4.68 -12.20 -9.20
CA HIS A 209 5.00 -12.57 -10.58
C HIS A 209 4.65 -11.45 -11.56
N GLY A 210 5.66 -11.00 -12.33
CA GLY A 210 5.52 -9.93 -13.32
C GLY A 210 5.34 -8.52 -12.78
N SER A 211 5.44 -8.28 -11.45
CA SER A 211 5.14 -6.97 -10.83
C SER A 211 6.36 -6.10 -10.53
N LYS A 212 7.57 -6.54 -10.87
CA LYS A 212 8.79 -5.76 -10.59
C LYS A 212 8.73 -4.36 -11.19
N ASN A 213 8.87 -3.31 -10.36
CA ASN A 213 8.79 -1.89 -10.73
C ASN A 213 7.44 -1.45 -11.34
N GLY A 214 6.40 -2.28 -11.21
CA GLY A 214 5.06 -2.04 -11.75
C GLY A 214 4.02 -1.63 -10.72
N GLU A 215 4.39 -1.52 -9.44
CA GLU A 215 3.45 -1.23 -8.35
C GLU A 215 3.27 0.26 -8.08
N LEU A 216 2.27 0.60 -7.25
CA LEU A 216 1.97 1.97 -6.86
C LEU A 216 3.13 2.63 -6.13
N THR A 217 3.29 3.93 -6.33
CA THR A 217 4.18 4.78 -5.54
C THR A 217 3.55 5.02 -4.17
N GLY A 218 3.66 4.02 -3.27
CA GLY A 218 3.02 4.02 -1.97
C GLY A 218 3.76 4.84 -0.91
N LEU A 219 3.31 4.71 0.35
CA LEU A 219 3.90 5.41 1.50
C LEU A 219 5.40 5.08 1.67
N GLY A 220 5.82 3.85 1.36
CA GLY A 220 7.26 3.48 1.37
C GLY A 220 8.09 4.36 0.43
N ALA A 221 7.63 4.62 -0.79
CA ALA A 221 8.32 5.51 -1.73
C ALA A 221 8.35 6.95 -1.20
N ILE A 222 7.24 7.44 -0.62
CA ILE A 222 7.13 8.79 -0.08
C ILE A 222 8.11 8.98 1.07
N PHE A 223 8.19 8.04 2.00
CA PHE A 223 9.07 8.18 3.17
C PHE A 223 10.50 7.72 2.93
N ASP A 224 10.75 6.56 2.31
CA ASP A 224 12.08 5.94 2.27
C ASP A 224 12.81 6.09 0.94
N GLY A 225 12.10 6.31 -0.18
CA GLY A 225 12.72 6.46 -1.50
C GLY A 225 13.65 7.67 -1.59
N GLU A 226 14.75 7.54 -2.32
CA GLU A 226 15.65 8.64 -2.65
C GLU A 226 15.01 9.62 -3.64
N TYR A 227 14.21 9.09 -4.56
CA TYR A 227 13.47 9.86 -5.55
C TYR A 227 11.97 9.74 -5.30
N LEU A 228 11.23 10.82 -5.58
CA LEU A 228 9.78 10.84 -5.59
C LEU A 228 9.31 11.64 -6.80
N TYR A 229 8.47 11.03 -7.65
CA TYR A 229 7.91 11.64 -8.88
C TYR A 229 8.98 12.22 -9.82
N GLY A 230 10.18 11.61 -9.85
CA GLY A 230 11.31 12.06 -10.66
C GLY A 230 12.21 13.11 -10.01
N TYR A 231 11.82 13.65 -8.86
CA TYR A 231 12.62 14.59 -8.09
C TYR A 231 13.48 13.89 -7.05
N LYS A 232 14.73 14.32 -6.90
CA LYS A 232 15.62 13.84 -5.86
C LYS A 232 15.34 14.61 -4.56
N LYS A 233 14.98 13.90 -3.50
CA LYS A 233 14.56 14.49 -2.23
C LYS A 233 15.63 15.35 -1.55
N SER A 234 16.92 15.01 -1.76
CA SER A 234 18.04 15.80 -1.23
C SER A 234 18.25 17.15 -1.93
N GLU A 235 17.75 17.30 -3.16
CA GLU A 235 17.87 18.52 -3.97
C GLU A 235 16.60 19.37 -3.89
N GLU A 236 15.43 18.71 -3.77
CA GLU A 236 14.13 19.37 -3.68
C GLU A 236 13.41 18.95 -2.39
N SER A 237 13.60 19.77 -1.34
CA SER A 237 13.08 19.53 0.00
C SER A 237 11.55 19.46 0.08
N TYR A 238 10.83 20.01 -0.90
CA TYR A 238 9.38 19.90 -0.98
C TYR A 238 8.91 18.43 -1.04
N PHE A 239 9.70 17.55 -1.67
CA PHE A 239 9.40 16.12 -1.76
C PHE A 239 9.95 15.29 -0.59
N SER A 240 10.57 15.93 0.41
CA SER A 240 11.15 15.26 1.57
C SER A 240 10.23 15.37 2.77
N PRO A 241 9.60 14.27 3.25
CA PRO A 241 8.84 14.27 4.48
C PRO A 241 9.74 14.51 5.70
N TYR A 242 9.15 15.03 6.78
CA TYR A 242 9.86 15.14 8.05
C TYR A 242 10.06 13.77 8.69
N LYS A 243 11.25 13.53 9.25
CA LYS A 243 11.61 12.28 9.93
C LYS A 243 12.26 12.56 11.27
N LEU A 244 11.65 12.08 12.34
CA LEU A 244 12.20 12.15 13.69
C LEU A 244 12.71 10.76 14.10
N ASP A 245 13.99 10.71 14.55
CA ASP A 245 14.57 9.51 15.15
C ASP A 245 14.11 9.40 16.61
N ALA A 246 13.47 8.30 16.95
CA ALA A 246 13.04 8.05 18.31
C ALA A 246 14.17 7.60 19.26
N GLU A 247 15.40 7.42 18.76
CA GLU A 247 16.57 7.05 19.57
C GLU A 247 16.31 5.82 20.46
N ASN A 248 15.70 4.79 19.88
CA ASN A 248 15.25 3.55 20.51
C ASN A 248 14.18 3.71 21.61
N SER A 249 13.63 4.90 21.84
CA SER A 249 12.63 5.16 22.89
C SER A 249 11.40 5.86 22.35
N LEU A 250 10.25 5.19 22.42
CA LEU A 250 8.96 5.79 22.10
C LEU A 250 8.39 6.47 23.35
N THR A 251 8.20 7.79 23.29
CA THR A 251 7.59 8.59 24.35
C THR A 251 6.40 9.39 23.83
N GLU A 252 5.50 9.81 24.74
CA GLU A 252 4.38 10.69 24.40
C GLU A 252 4.88 12.05 23.89
N ASP A 253 5.95 12.56 24.49
CA ASP A 253 6.57 13.83 24.11
C ASP A 253 7.03 13.83 22.65
N LYS A 254 7.71 12.79 22.19
CA LYS A 254 8.13 12.65 20.78
C LYS A 254 6.94 12.56 19.81
N LEU A 255 5.81 11.99 20.23
CA LEU A 255 4.60 11.98 19.41
C LEU A 255 4.01 13.38 19.26
N LEU A 256 4.01 14.17 20.35
CA LEU A 256 3.55 15.56 20.35
C LEU A 256 4.52 16.46 19.59
N GLU A 257 5.83 16.30 19.77
CA GLU A 257 6.87 17.02 19.04
C GLU A 257 6.68 16.95 17.53
N VAL A 258 6.36 15.76 16.99
CA VAL A 258 6.08 15.62 15.56
C VAL A 258 4.86 16.41 15.14
N LEU A 259 3.76 16.37 15.91
CA LEU A 259 2.55 17.10 15.58
C LEU A 259 2.76 18.62 15.59
N ASP A 260 3.42 19.14 16.63
CA ASP A 260 3.71 20.56 16.79
C ASP A 260 4.66 21.04 15.68
N TYR A 261 5.72 20.27 15.40
CA TYR A 261 6.68 20.59 14.35
C TYR A 261 6.04 20.69 12.95
N MET A 262 5.08 19.79 12.66
CA MET A 262 4.38 19.80 11.38
C MET A 262 3.46 21.02 11.22
N GLU A 263 2.81 21.43 12.28
CA GLU A 263 1.96 22.62 12.28
C GLU A 263 2.78 23.90 12.17
N GLU A 264 3.84 24.03 12.99
CA GLU A 264 4.71 25.22 13.05
C GLU A 264 5.50 25.45 11.74
N ASN A 265 6.11 24.40 11.20
CA ASN A 265 7.07 24.54 10.10
C ASN A 265 6.48 24.33 8.72
N PHE A 266 5.44 23.51 8.61
CA PHE A 266 4.85 23.16 7.32
C PHE A 266 3.40 23.60 7.17
N ASN A 267 2.79 24.20 8.22
CA ASN A 267 1.36 24.50 8.24
C ASN A 267 0.56 23.29 7.74
N SER A 268 0.90 22.12 8.30
CA SER A 268 0.29 20.84 7.94
C SER A 268 -0.39 20.26 9.17
N ARG A 269 -1.71 20.24 9.16
CA ARG A 269 -2.51 19.65 10.22
C ARG A 269 -2.63 18.15 9.98
N ILE A 270 -1.92 17.37 10.77
CA ILE A 270 -2.00 15.91 10.74
C ILE A 270 -3.41 15.51 11.23
N ASN A 271 -4.10 14.68 10.43
CA ASN A 271 -5.45 14.20 10.75
C ASN A 271 -5.53 12.68 10.91
N MET A 272 -4.41 11.96 10.64
CA MET A 272 -4.34 10.51 10.78
C MET A 272 -2.94 10.06 11.20
N ILE A 273 -2.88 9.15 12.18
CA ILE A 273 -1.65 8.44 12.55
C ILE A 273 -1.81 6.99 12.16
N VAL A 274 -0.85 6.43 11.41
CA VAL A 274 -0.86 5.04 10.97
C VAL A 274 0.37 4.30 11.48
N CYS A 275 0.16 3.12 12.06
CA CYS A 275 1.24 2.29 12.59
C CYS A 275 0.87 0.80 12.52
N SER A 276 1.79 -0.08 12.93
CA SER A 276 1.48 -1.52 13.05
C SER A 276 0.59 -1.81 14.25
N TYR A 277 -0.04 -2.98 14.28
CA TYR A 277 -0.81 -3.45 15.44
C TYR A 277 0.03 -3.53 16.72
N LYS A 278 1.32 -3.87 16.60
CA LYS A 278 2.26 -3.92 17.72
C LYS A 278 2.51 -2.51 18.25
N THR A 279 2.82 -1.58 17.36
CA THR A 279 3.11 -0.17 17.71
C THR A 279 1.88 0.53 18.30
N ARG A 280 0.67 0.27 17.78
CA ARG A 280 -0.56 0.80 18.37
C ARG A 280 -0.75 0.38 19.83
N ARG A 281 -0.43 -0.90 20.16
CA ARG A 281 -0.49 -1.36 21.56
C ARG A 281 0.53 -0.63 22.45
N MET A 282 1.73 -0.34 21.90
CA MET A 282 2.74 0.44 22.63
C MET A 282 2.24 1.86 22.91
N ILE A 283 1.68 2.55 21.91
CA ILE A 283 1.09 3.89 22.08
C ILE A 283 -0.05 3.85 23.10
N ALA A 284 -0.94 2.86 23.02
CA ALA A 284 -2.04 2.70 23.96
C ALA A 284 -1.53 2.51 25.40
N ALA A 285 -0.45 1.75 25.62
CA ALA A 285 0.16 1.54 26.92
C ALA A 285 0.81 2.82 27.45
N LEU A 286 1.48 3.62 26.61
CA LEU A 286 2.06 4.91 26.98
C LEU A 286 0.98 5.88 27.45
N ILE A 287 -0.10 6.03 26.70
CA ILE A 287 -1.22 6.92 27.03
C ILE A 287 -1.93 6.46 28.31
N ALA A 288 -2.13 5.14 28.48
CA ALA A 288 -2.78 4.58 29.66
C ALA A 288 -1.97 4.81 30.95
N ASN A 289 -0.64 4.81 30.86
CA ASN A 289 0.24 5.06 32.00
C ASN A 289 0.24 6.54 32.43
N ASN A 290 0.02 7.46 31.50
CA ASN A 290 0.12 8.90 31.73
C ASN A 290 -1.23 9.58 31.98
N ARG A 291 -2.36 9.00 31.57
CA ARG A 291 -3.70 9.59 31.69
C ARG A 291 -4.76 8.54 32.06
N ARG A 292 -5.78 8.96 32.82
CA ARG A 292 -7.05 8.23 32.85
C ARG A 292 -7.62 8.24 31.42
N ILE A 293 -7.77 7.06 30.83
CA ILE A 293 -8.26 6.89 29.47
C ILE A 293 -9.59 7.61 29.31
N VAL A 294 -9.62 8.71 28.57
CA VAL A 294 -10.85 9.24 28.00
C VAL A 294 -11.09 8.42 26.74
N ASN A 295 -12.02 7.48 26.82
CA ASN A 295 -12.46 6.73 25.64
C ASN A 295 -13.18 7.72 24.70
N SER A 296 -12.49 8.26 23.73
CA SER A 296 -13.14 8.90 22.60
C SER A 296 -13.77 7.79 21.75
N THR A 297 -15.09 7.83 21.65
CA THR A 297 -15.88 6.89 20.88
C THR A 297 -16.20 7.55 19.54
N ASP A 298 -15.81 6.91 18.44
CA ASP A 298 -16.26 7.35 17.11
C ASP A 298 -17.78 7.27 17.05
N ALA A 299 -18.43 8.41 16.82
CA ALA A 299 -19.89 8.51 16.74
C ALA A 299 -20.50 7.66 15.61
N ARG A 300 -19.70 7.22 14.62
CA ARG A 300 -20.16 6.39 13.51
C ARG A 300 -20.08 4.90 13.80
N THR A 301 -19.07 4.44 14.54
CA THR A 301 -18.79 3.01 14.73
C THR A 301 -19.03 2.51 16.14
N GLY A 302 -19.15 3.40 17.13
CA GLY A 302 -19.28 3.04 18.55
C GLY A 302 -18.05 2.35 19.15
N VAL A 303 -16.93 2.30 18.41
CA VAL A 303 -15.69 1.65 18.83
C VAL A 303 -14.74 2.67 19.41
N GLY A 304 -14.23 2.42 20.62
CA GLY A 304 -13.18 3.23 21.23
C GLY A 304 -11.87 3.11 20.42
N PHE A 305 -11.26 4.25 20.06
CA PHE A 305 -9.98 4.29 19.38
C PHE A 305 -8.91 5.00 20.23
N VAL A 306 -7.66 4.64 19.98
CA VAL A 306 -6.51 5.33 20.57
C VAL A 306 -6.29 6.61 19.80
N SER A 307 -6.15 7.75 20.50
CA SER A 307 -5.81 9.06 19.91
C SER A 307 -4.63 9.68 20.61
N VAL A 308 -3.85 10.47 19.88
CA VAL A 308 -2.76 11.33 20.38
C VAL A 308 -3.14 12.75 20.04
N ASN A 309 -3.36 13.60 21.03
CA ASN A 309 -3.80 14.99 20.84
C ASN A 309 -4.99 15.13 19.85
N ASP A 310 -6.03 14.32 20.09
CA ASP A 310 -7.25 14.21 19.26
C ASP A 310 -7.05 13.63 17.84
N VAL A 311 -5.81 13.31 17.45
CA VAL A 311 -5.54 12.63 16.17
C VAL A 311 -5.69 11.12 16.34
N PRO A 312 -6.57 10.45 15.56
CA PRO A 312 -6.81 9.01 15.69
C PRO A 312 -5.62 8.18 15.22
N VAL A 313 -5.34 7.10 15.97
CA VAL A 313 -4.27 6.14 15.67
C VAL A 313 -4.87 4.87 15.07
N TYR A 314 -4.61 4.64 13.81
CA TYR A 314 -5.04 3.45 13.09
C TYR A 314 -3.91 2.42 12.97
N ALA A 315 -4.29 1.15 13.06
CA ALA A 315 -3.34 0.07 12.82
C ALA A 315 -3.57 -0.53 11.43
N ASP A 316 -2.47 -0.67 10.69
CA ASP A 316 -2.47 -1.42 9.44
C ASP A 316 -1.44 -2.54 9.47
N LYS A 317 -1.80 -3.71 8.89
CA LYS A 317 -0.94 -4.91 8.90
C LYS A 317 0.32 -4.73 8.05
N PHE A 318 0.29 -3.87 7.03
CA PHE A 318 1.41 -3.63 6.15
C PHE A 318 2.34 -2.50 6.62
N CYS A 319 1.89 -1.69 7.59
CA CYS A 319 2.79 -0.73 8.20
C CYS A 319 3.92 -1.46 8.96
N PRO A 320 5.20 -1.12 8.74
CA PRO A 320 6.33 -1.70 9.48
C PRO A 320 6.23 -1.44 11.00
N ASP A 321 6.84 -2.32 11.79
CA ASP A 321 6.76 -2.25 13.27
C ASP A 321 7.65 -1.17 13.89
N ASP A 322 8.62 -0.66 13.13
CA ASP A 322 9.67 0.27 13.56
C ASP A 322 9.34 1.74 13.26
N ARG A 323 8.11 2.02 12.78
CA ARG A 323 7.72 3.38 12.37
C ARG A 323 6.27 3.72 12.67
N ILE A 324 6.03 5.01 12.83
CA ILE A 324 4.72 5.64 12.97
C ILE A 324 4.63 6.72 11.90
N LEU A 325 3.59 6.68 11.09
CA LEU A 325 3.35 7.63 10.02
C LEU A 325 2.31 8.65 10.48
N PHE A 326 2.61 9.92 10.35
CA PHE A 326 1.75 11.05 10.64
C PHE A 326 1.32 11.66 9.31
N LEU A 327 0.05 11.52 8.99
CA LEU A 327 -0.48 11.83 7.67
C LEU A 327 -1.51 12.94 7.73
N ASN A 328 -1.38 13.88 6.80
CA ASN A 328 -2.47 14.74 6.39
C ASN A 328 -3.12 14.13 5.16
N THR A 329 -4.26 13.46 5.33
CA THR A 329 -4.91 12.70 4.25
C THR A 329 -5.47 13.59 3.14
N ASP A 330 -5.69 14.87 3.39
CA ASP A 330 -6.16 15.85 2.39
C ASP A 330 -5.10 16.13 1.30
N ASP A 331 -3.84 15.89 1.63
CA ASP A 331 -2.72 16.01 0.68
C ASP A 331 -2.59 14.79 -0.25
N PHE A 332 -3.34 13.72 0.00
CA PHE A 332 -3.30 12.51 -0.81
C PHE A 332 -4.47 12.44 -1.78
N CYS A 333 -4.19 11.88 -2.94
CA CYS A 333 -5.19 11.59 -3.95
C CYS A 333 -4.87 10.26 -4.64
N LEU A 334 -5.87 9.42 -4.78
CA LEU A 334 -5.81 8.24 -5.63
C LEU A 334 -6.32 8.63 -7.02
N SER A 335 -5.40 8.97 -7.91
CA SER A 335 -5.72 9.32 -9.29
C SER A 335 -5.95 8.04 -10.09
N GLN A 336 -7.15 7.87 -10.66
CA GLN A 336 -7.54 6.65 -11.36
C GLN A 336 -8.26 6.97 -12.67
N LEU A 337 -7.91 6.22 -13.73
CA LEU A 337 -8.62 6.29 -15.01
C LEU A 337 -9.96 5.54 -14.93
N CYS A 338 -9.94 4.40 -14.25
CA CYS A 338 -11.13 3.60 -13.94
C CYS A 338 -11.00 2.97 -12.55
N ASP A 339 -12.12 2.69 -11.90
CA ASP A 339 -12.14 1.79 -10.75
C ASP A 339 -12.03 0.34 -11.25
N TRP A 340 -12.22 -0.64 -10.39
CA TRP A 340 -12.20 -2.03 -10.80
C TRP A 340 -13.27 -2.31 -11.84
N GLU A 341 -12.86 -2.74 -13.04
CA GLU A 341 -13.76 -3.12 -14.13
C GLU A 341 -13.20 -4.29 -14.93
N TRP A 342 -14.10 -4.99 -15.64
CA TRP A 342 -13.70 -6.09 -16.48
C TRP A 342 -13.16 -5.62 -17.82
N LEU A 343 -12.06 -6.24 -18.27
CA LEU A 343 -11.50 -5.99 -19.59
C LEU A 343 -12.38 -6.63 -20.66
N GLU A 344 -13.14 -5.80 -21.36
CA GLU A 344 -14.00 -6.22 -22.48
C GLU A 344 -13.22 -6.36 -23.80
N ASP A 345 -13.67 -7.23 -24.68
CA ASP A 345 -13.23 -7.24 -26.07
C ASP A 345 -14.03 -6.26 -26.93
N GLU A 346 -13.71 -6.15 -28.22
CA GLU A 346 -14.40 -5.27 -29.18
C GLU A 346 -15.92 -5.60 -29.32
N SER A 347 -16.34 -6.80 -28.95
CA SER A 347 -17.73 -7.24 -28.93
C SER A 347 -18.41 -7.08 -27.57
N GLY A 348 -17.73 -6.49 -26.59
CA GLY A 348 -18.21 -6.31 -25.22
C GLY A 348 -18.23 -7.61 -24.40
N LYS A 349 -17.44 -8.62 -24.76
CA LYS A 349 -17.35 -9.88 -24.01
C LYS A 349 -16.22 -9.81 -22.99
N ILE A 350 -16.49 -10.28 -21.77
CA ILE A 350 -15.54 -10.41 -20.68
C ILE A 350 -14.79 -11.73 -20.76
N LEU A 351 -15.51 -12.84 -20.98
CA LEU A 351 -14.93 -14.18 -21.09
C LEU A 351 -14.31 -14.40 -22.45
N LYS A 352 -12.98 -14.45 -22.49
CA LYS A 352 -12.18 -14.69 -23.71
C LYS A 352 -11.61 -16.09 -23.70
N GLN A 353 -11.65 -16.80 -24.83
CA GLN A 353 -10.99 -18.08 -24.96
C GLN A 353 -9.48 -17.89 -24.91
N THR A 354 -8.79 -18.60 -24.02
CA THR A 354 -7.33 -18.60 -23.96
C THR A 354 -6.75 -19.27 -25.21
N SER A 355 -5.86 -18.56 -25.92
CA SER A 355 -5.23 -19.10 -27.13
C SER A 355 -4.49 -20.41 -26.83
N GLY A 356 -4.77 -21.44 -27.62
CA GLY A 356 -4.13 -22.76 -27.49
C GLY A 356 -4.60 -23.60 -26.30
N LYS A 357 -5.60 -23.16 -25.54
CA LYS A 357 -6.17 -23.92 -24.42
C LYS A 357 -7.69 -24.02 -24.51
N ALA A 358 -8.25 -25.11 -23.97
CA ALA A 358 -9.70 -25.27 -23.76
C ALA A 358 -10.10 -24.62 -22.42
N ALA A 359 -9.91 -23.31 -22.32
CA ALA A 359 -10.20 -22.51 -21.14
C ALA A 359 -10.65 -21.10 -21.53
N TYR A 360 -11.38 -20.44 -20.64
CA TYR A 360 -11.84 -19.06 -20.76
C TYR A 360 -11.24 -18.24 -19.63
N THR A 361 -10.76 -17.04 -19.97
CA THR A 361 -10.22 -16.09 -18.99
C THR A 361 -11.09 -14.84 -18.92
N ALA A 362 -11.27 -14.30 -17.71
CA ALA A 362 -11.78 -12.97 -17.46
C ALA A 362 -10.73 -12.18 -16.67
N THR A 363 -10.45 -10.95 -17.09
CA THR A 363 -9.45 -10.09 -16.46
C THR A 363 -10.10 -8.86 -15.89
N LEU A 364 -9.93 -8.65 -14.58
CA LEU A 364 -10.29 -7.44 -13.88
C LEU A 364 -9.13 -6.46 -13.99
N VAL A 365 -9.41 -5.20 -14.26
CA VAL A 365 -8.39 -4.16 -14.44
C VAL A 365 -8.66 -2.97 -13.53
N LYS A 366 -7.59 -2.28 -13.12
CA LYS A 366 -7.63 -0.97 -12.46
C LYS A 366 -6.40 -0.18 -12.88
N TYR A 367 -6.61 1.05 -13.36
CA TYR A 367 -5.54 1.96 -13.76
C TYR A 367 -5.48 3.10 -12.77
N VAL A 368 -4.41 3.16 -11.97
CA VAL A 368 -4.38 4.02 -10.78
C VAL A 368 -2.96 4.38 -10.36
N GLU A 369 -2.79 5.54 -9.71
CA GLU A 369 -1.56 5.90 -9.00
C GLU A 369 -1.90 6.68 -7.72
N LEU A 370 -1.11 6.47 -6.66
CA LEU A 370 -1.21 7.24 -5.43
C LEU A 370 -0.32 8.49 -5.53
N ILE A 371 -0.93 9.64 -5.36
CA ILE A 371 -0.22 10.92 -5.38
C ILE A 371 -0.30 11.59 -4.00
N CYS A 372 0.85 12.01 -3.50
CA CYS A 372 0.94 12.95 -2.38
C CYS A 372 1.26 14.34 -2.93
N LYS A 373 0.30 15.26 -2.82
CA LYS A 373 0.44 16.64 -3.34
C LYS A 373 1.43 17.47 -2.52
N LYS A 374 1.59 17.17 -1.22
CA LYS A 374 2.49 17.89 -0.29
C LYS A 374 3.28 16.90 0.56
N PRO A 375 4.34 16.26 0.02
CA PRO A 375 5.15 15.31 0.77
C PRO A 375 5.84 15.90 2.01
N CYS A 376 6.31 17.15 1.94
CA CYS A 376 6.87 17.84 3.12
C CYS A 376 5.85 18.10 4.24
N GLY A 377 4.55 17.97 3.96
CA GLY A 377 3.47 18.03 4.94
C GLY A 377 3.21 16.72 5.67
N GLN A 378 4.00 15.68 5.42
CA GLN A 378 3.90 14.36 6.03
C GLN A 378 5.07 14.11 6.96
N ALA A 379 4.89 13.30 8.03
CA ALA A 379 5.97 13.01 8.95
C ALA A 379 6.05 11.53 9.34
N MET A 380 7.21 11.10 9.79
CA MET A 380 7.50 9.76 10.29
C MET A 380 8.35 9.81 11.55
N LEU A 381 7.91 9.10 12.59
CA LEU A 381 8.74 8.75 13.75
C LEU A 381 9.24 7.32 13.53
N TYR A 382 10.55 7.10 13.66
CA TYR A 382 11.18 5.80 13.39
C TYR A 382 12.22 5.44 14.44
N ASN A 383 12.80 4.23 14.35
CA ASN A 383 13.87 3.75 15.23
C ASN A 383 13.47 3.72 16.71
N PHE A 384 12.37 3.00 17.01
CA PHE A 384 11.99 2.69 18.40
C PHE A 384 11.81 1.18 18.58
N SER A 385 12.21 0.70 19.74
CA SER A 385 11.92 -0.66 20.19
C SER A 385 10.80 -0.67 21.22
N ALA A 386 10.14 -1.80 21.38
CA ALA A 386 9.28 -2.02 22.54
C ALA A 386 10.16 -1.90 23.78
N GLY A 387 9.96 -0.86 24.57
CA GLY A 387 10.77 -0.58 25.75
C GLY A 387 10.96 -1.81 26.60
N GLY A 388 12.16 -2.32 26.62
CA GLY A 388 12.61 -3.17 27.69
C GLY A 388 12.62 -2.33 28.97
N GLY A 389 11.75 -2.66 29.91
CA GLY A 389 11.85 -2.08 31.25
C GLY A 389 13.28 -2.29 31.74
N ASN A 390 13.92 -1.21 32.11
CA ASN A 390 15.22 -1.22 32.77
C ASN A 390 15.09 -2.00 34.09
N GLY A 391 15.40 -3.28 34.05
CA GLY A 391 15.80 -4.05 35.21
C GLY A 391 17.30 -3.89 35.37
N SER A 392 17.76 -2.70 35.77
CA SER A 392 19.08 -2.59 36.39
C SER A 392 19.00 -3.17 37.81
N GLY A 393 19.09 -4.50 37.90
CA GLY A 393 19.46 -5.14 39.14
C GLY A 393 20.93 -4.78 39.41
N GLY A 394 21.15 -3.83 40.31
CA GLY A 394 22.45 -3.67 40.95
C GLY A 394 22.74 -4.96 41.73
N GLU A 395 23.75 -5.66 41.33
CA GLU A 395 24.45 -6.57 42.20
C GLU A 395 25.29 -5.73 43.15
N ASP A 396 24.77 -5.54 44.38
CA ASP A 396 25.59 -5.16 45.52
C ASP A 396 26.35 -6.39 45.97
N GLU A 397 27.64 -6.41 45.71
CA GLU A 397 28.61 -7.21 46.45
C GLU A 397 28.77 -6.63 47.88
N GLY A 398 28.48 -7.46 48.87
CA GLY A 398 28.72 -7.24 50.26
C GLY A 398 28.92 -8.60 50.97
#